data_077d7a1e8f3715f218ce3a8cfb1cccb7
#
_entry.id   077d7a1e8f3715f218ce3a8cfb1cccb7
#
_cell.length_a   1.000
_cell.length_b   1.000
_cell.length_c   1.000
_cell.angle_alpha   90.00
_cell.angle_beta   90.00
_cell.angle_gamma   90.00
#
_symmetry.space_group_name_H-M   'P 1'
#
loop_
_entity.id
_entity.type
_entity.pdbx_description
1 polymer ?
#
loop_
_entity_poly.entity_id
_entity_poly.type
_entity_poly.pdbx_seq_one_letter_code
_entity_poly.pdbx_strand_id
1 'polypeptide(L)'
;MITTANITMQFGAKPLFENVSVRFGEGNRYGLIGANGCGKSTFMKILGGDLEPTSGNVSVDKNERVGKLRQDQFAFEDARVLDVVMMGHEEMWRVMHEKDTIYANPDASEEDYLRAANLEAHFAELDGYTAESRASELLLGVGIELSQQQGLMSAVAPGWKLRVLLVQALFSNPDILLLDEPTNHLDIDTIRWLEDIINARQSTMIIISHDRHFLNSVCTHMADLDYGEIRIYPGNYDEYMTAATQVRERMLTDNAKKKVQIAELQSFVSRFSANASKARQATSRARQIEKIKLDDIKPSSRQYPYIRFDVDDRDKLHRLAVSVQSITKSFAGMTKPLFVKFSLNVEAGEKIAIIGANGIGKTTLLRCIAKDLTVDAGEVKWAEKARPGYFAQDHTADFEADLPLTEWMAQWRREGDDDQTVRSVLGRLLFSGDEVHKSVTVISGGEQGRMLFGKLILQKHNVLLMDEPTNHLDMESIESLNGALEKFNGTLIFVSHDREFVSSLATRIIDMKDNKIVDFKGSYEEYLTVQGVA
;
A
#
# COMPACT_ATOMS: atom_id res chain seq x y z
N MET A 1 -20.46 16.11 1.18
CA MET A 1 -19.55 16.32 2.33
C MET A 1 -19.78 15.24 3.39
N ILE A 2 -18.72 14.62 3.97
CA ILE A 2 -18.85 13.61 5.03
C ILE A 2 -18.27 14.14 6.34
N THR A 3 -19.01 13.96 7.44
CA THR A 3 -18.62 14.47 8.76
C THR A 3 -18.77 13.35 9.81
N THR A 4 -17.80 13.24 10.69
CA THR A 4 -17.86 12.34 11.84
C THR A 4 -18.00 13.14 13.13
N ALA A 5 -18.78 12.62 14.07
CA ALA A 5 -18.97 13.23 15.38
C ALA A 5 -18.71 12.19 16.49
N ASN A 6 -17.65 12.42 17.26
CA ASN A 6 -17.26 11.64 18.44
C ASN A 6 -17.19 10.12 18.18
N ILE A 7 -16.68 9.71 17.02
CA ILE A 7 -16.57 8.29 16.70
C ILE A 7 -15.52 7.63 17.59
N THR A 8 -15.95 6.56 18.25
CA THR A 8 -15.08 5.67 19.01
C THR A 8 -15.26 4.24 18.51
N MET A 9 -14.17 3.52 18.33
CA MET A 9 -14.18 2.10 17.96
C MET A 9 -13.31 1.28 18.87
N GLN A 10 -13.87 0.18 19.41
CA GLN A 10 -13.20 -0.70 20.36
C GLN A 10 -13.53 -2.16 20.07
N PHE A 11 -12.50 -2.99 19.86
CA PHE A 11 -12.63 -4.45 19.69
C PHE A 11 -12.19 -5.26 20.93
N GLY A 12 -11.51 -4.65 21.87
CA GLY A 12 -10.95 -5.30 23.06
C GLY A 12 -10.85 -4.36 24.25
N ALA A 13 -9.87 -4.57 25.11
CA ALA A 13 -9.68 -3.76 26.31
C ALA A 13 -9.26 -2.30 26.04
N LYS A 14 -8.65 -2.04 24.87
CA LYS A 14 -8.23 -0.69 24.48
C LYS A 14 -8.96 -0.27 23.21
N PRO A 15 -9.41 0.99 23.13
CA PRO A 15 -10.00 1.50 21.91
C PRO A 15 -8.93 1.62 20.82
N LEU A 16 -9.38 1.42 19.59
CA LEU A 16 -8.58 1.63 18.38
C LEU A 16 -8.39 3.12 18.12
N PHE A 17 -9.49 3.86 18.24
CA PHE A 17 -9.55 5.34 18.26
C PHE A 17 -10.76 5.80 19.09
N GLU A 18 -10.65 7.02 19.64
CA GLU A 18 -11.66 7.60 20.53
C GLU A 18 -12.01 9.03 20.15
N ASN A 19 -13.32 9.36 20.23
CA ASN A 19 -13.85 10.71 20.09
C ASN A 19 -13.41 11.42 18.80
N VAL A 20 -13.23 10.68 17.70
CA VAL A 20 -12.82 11.22 16.42
C VAL A 20 -13.93 12.04 15.81
N SER A 21 -13.68 13.35 15.67
CA SER A 21 -14.58 14.29 15.01
C SER A 21 -13.81 15.00 13.90
N VAL A 22 -14.15 14.68 12.66
CA VAL A 22 -13.46 15.22 11.49
C VAL A 22 -14.47 15.51 10.37
N ARG A 23 -14.17 16.54 9.60
CA ARG A 23 -14.97 16.96 8.46
C ARG A 23 -14.14 16.89 7.19
N PHE A 24 -14.61 16.10 6.23
CA PHE A 24 -14.05 16.00 4.88
C PHE A 24 -14.87 16.91 3.94
N GLY A 25 -14.27 18.02 3.51
CA GLY A 25 -14.93 19.03 2.67
C GLY A 25 -15.10 18.56 1.22
N GLU A 26 -16.06 19.15 0.54
CA GLU A 26 -16.40 18.84 -0.85
C GLU A 26 -15.22 19.08 -1.81
N GLY A 27 -15.09 18.20 -2.80
CA GLY A 27 -14.12 18.32 -3.88
C GLY A 27 -12.66 18.13 -3.48
N ASN A 28 -12.38 17.82 -2.21
CA ASN A 28 -11.03 17.57 -1.72
C ASN A 28 -10.71 16.06 -1.72
N ARG A 29 -9.44 15.76 -1.95
CA ARG A 29 -8.91 14.40 -1.94
C ARG A 29 -8.00 14.24 -0.73
N TYR A 30 -8.42 13.38 0.21
CA TYR A 30 -7.75 13.16 1.49
C TYR A 30 -6.98 11.85 1.47
N GLY A 31 -5.67 11.89 1.67
CA GLY A 31 -4.86 10.70 1.95
C GLY A 31 -4.96 10.33 3.43
N LEU A 32 -5.60 9.22 3.77
CA LEU A 32 -5.69 8.73 5.15
C LEU A 32 -4.46 7.88 5.46
N ILE A 33 -3.61 8.40 6.31
CA ILE A 33 -2.34 7.79 6.71
C ILE A 33 -2.30 7.50 8.21
N GLY A 34 -1.37 6.68 8.64
CA GLY A 34 -1.16 6.30 10.04
C GLY A 34 -0.47 4.94 10.13
N ALA A 35 0.03 4.60 11.31
CA ALA A 35 0.71 3.33 11.57
C ALA A 35 -0.15 2.10 11.20
N ASN A 36 0.49 0.96 10.95
CA ASN A 36 -0.25 -0.28 10.77
C ASN A 36 -1.00 -0.65 12.05
N GLY A 37 -2.24 -1.14 11.87
CA GLY A 37 -3.10 -1.49 13.00
C GLY A 37 -3.74 -0.30 13.73
N CYS A 38 -3.48 0.97 13.33
CA CYS A 38 -4.13 2.13 13.96
C CYS A 38 -5.62 2.27 13.62
N GLY A 39 -6.14 1.48 12.66
CA GLY A 39 -7.56 1.44 12.34
C GLY A 39 -7.99 2.16 11.07
N LYS A 40 -7.08 2.46 10.13
CA LYS A 40 -7.41 3.12 8.85
C LYS A 40 -8.56 2.44 8.10
N SER A 41 -8.42 1.16 7.77
CA SER A 41 -9.46 0.39 7.06
C SER A 41 -10.74 0.23 7.88
N THR A 42 -10.64 0.15 9.22
CA THR A 42 -11.80 0.14 10.11
C THR A 42 -12.55 1.47 10.05
N PHE A 43 -11.82 2.58 10.05
CA PHE A 43 -12.40 3.91 9.91
C PHE A 43 -13.08 4.09 8.55
N MET A 44 -12.44 3.60 7.47
CA MET A 44 -13.04 3.59 6.11
C MET A 44 -14.35 2.78 6.06
N LYS A 45 -14.42 1.61 6.71
CA LYS A 45 -15.64 0.80 6.80
C LYS A 45 -16.76 1.53 7.56
N ILE A 46 -16.40 2.28 8.60
CA ILE A 46 -17.37 3.11 9.35
C ILE A 46 -17.89 4.24 8.46
N LEU A 47 -17.02 4.95 7.73
CA LEU A 47 -17.42 5.99 6.79
C LEU A 47 -18.31 5.46 5.67
N GLY A 48 -18.04 4.25 5.19
CA GLY A 48 -18.80 3.56 4.15
C GLY A 48 -20.11 2.92 4.64
N GLY A 49 -20.37 2.93 5.95
CA GLY A 49 -21.56 2.30 6.55
C GLY A 49 -21.51 0.76 6.60
N ASP A 50 -20.33 0.15 6.40
CA ASP A 50 -20.15 -1.32 6.51
C ASP A 50 -19.92 -1.79 7.93
N LEU A 51 -19.60 -0.86 8.84
CA LEU A 51 -19.33 -1.13 10.24
C LEU A 51 -19.90 -0.02 11.10
N GLU A 52 -20.69 -0.38 12.10
CA GLU A 52 -21.18 0.57 13.09
C GLU A 52 -20.08 0.88 14.12
N PRO A 53 -19.85 2.16 14.46
CA PRO A 53 -18.92 2.53 15.52
C PRO A 53 -19.48 2.13 16.89
N THR A 54 -18.60 1.93 17.87
CA THR A 54 -19.01 1.67 19.27
C THR A 54 -19.79 2.86 19.85
N SER A 55 -19.41 4.09 19.47
CA SER A 55 -20.15 5.31 19.77
C SER A 55 -19.87 6.40 18.75
N GLY A 56 -20.70 7.44 18.71
CA GLY A 56 -20.64 8.51 17.71
C GLY A 56 -21.44 8.19 16.45
N ASN A 57 -21.38 9.07 15.47
CA ASN A 57 -22.10 8.89 14.20
C ASN A 57 -21.37 9.52 13.02
N VAL A 58 -21.66 8.97 11.84
CA VAL A 58 -21.26 9.53 10.53
C VAL A 58 -22.47 10.23 9.94
N SER A 59 -22.26 11.41 9.39
CA SER A 59 -23.28 12.18 8.68
C SER A 59 -22.83 12.46 7.27
N VAL A 60 -23.66 12.07 6.31
CA VAL A 60 -23.54 12.34 4.88
C VAL A 60 -24.82 13.05 4.43
N ASP A 61 -24.72 14.01 3.53
CA ASP A 61 -25.90 14.70 3.00
C ASP A 61 -26.81 13.72 2.24
N LYS A 62 -28.13 13.89 2.41
CA LYS A 62 -29.12 12.91 1.92
C LYS A 62 -29.09 12.65 0.41
N ASN A 63 -28.55 13.59 -0.36
CA ASN A 63 -28.51 13.53 -1.82
C ASN A 63 -27.14 13.08 -2.35
N GLU A 64 -26.14 12.86 -1.46
CA GLU A 64 -24.80 12.45 -1.85
C GLU A 64 -24.67 10.93 -1.87
N ARG A 65 -24.14 10.41 -2.95
CA ARG A 65 -23.84 8.99 -3.13
C ARG A 65 -22.43 8.67 -2.68
N VAL A 66 -22.29 7.59 -1.91
CA VAL A 66 -21.01 7.08 -1.44
C VAL A 66 -20.62 5.86 -2.28
N GLY A 67 -19.56 5.97 -3.04
CA GLY A 67 -18.90 4.86 -3.71
C GLY A 67 -17.75 4.33 -2.86
N LYS A 68 -17.54 3.02 -2.89
CA LYS A 68 -16.46 2.38 -2.13
C LYS A 68 -15.82 1.25 -2.91
N LEU A 69 -14.49 1.14 -2.80
CA LEU A 69 -13.76 0.01 -3.35
C LEU A 69 -13.98 -1.22 -2.46
N ARG A 70 -14.57 -2.26 -3.05
CA ARG A 70 -14.75 -3.56 -2.36
C ARG A 70 -13.47 -4.37 -2.45
N GLN A 71 -13.10 -5.04 -1.37
CA GLN A 71 -11.90 -5.87 -1.30
C GLN A 71 -12.17 -7.37 -1.57
N ASP A 72 -13.45 -7.79 -1.45
CA ASP A 72 -13.84 -9.18 -1.73
C ASP A 72 -13.92 -9.41 -3.25
N GLN A 73 -12.85 -9.96 -3.79
CA GLN A 73 -12.71 -10.25 -5.21
C GLN A 73 -13.52 -11.47 -5.69
N PHE A 74 -14.12 -12.23 -4.78
CA PHE A 74 -14.89 -13.43 -5.08
C PHE A 74 -16.40 -13.22 -4.94
N ALA A 75 -16.85 -12.01 -4.61
CA ALA A 75 -18.27 -11.72 -4.37
C ALA A 75 -19.17 -11.86 -5.62
N PHE A 76 -18.61 -11.87 -6.84
CA PHE A 76 -19.35 -11.77 -8.10
C PHE A 76 -18.97 -12.85 -9.13
N GLU A 77 -18.55 -14.04 -8.69
CA GLU A 77 -18.01 -15.09 -9.57
C GLU A 77 -18.94 -15.46 -10.73
N ASP A 78 -20.25 -15.48 -10.49
CA ASP A 78 -21.26 -15.92 -11.45
C ASP A 78 -21.80 -14.78 -12.34
N ALA A 79 -21.32 -13.54 -12.13
CA ALA A 79 -21.78 -12.39 -12.89
C ALA A 79 -20.87 -12.09 -14.09
N ARG A 80 -21.44 -11.50 -15.15
CA ARG A 80 -20.69 -10.98 -16.29
C ARG A 80 -19.84 -9.79 -15.83
N VAL A 81 -18.59 -9.70 -16.29
CA VAL A 81 -17.66 -8.63 -15.90
C VAL A 81 -18.27 -7.23 -16.10
N LEU A 82 -18.92 -7.00 -17.25
CA LEU A 82 -19.56 -5.72 -17.55
C LEU A 82 -20.71 -5.41 -16.57
N ASP A 83 -21.50 -6.42 -16.21
CA ASP A 83 -22.60 -6.27 -15.24
C ASP A 83 -22.09 -5.93 -13.86
N VAL A 84 -20.98 -6.56 -13.42
CA VAL A 84 -20.34 -6.24 -12.14
C VAL A 84 -19.99 -4.76 -12.06
N VAL A 85 -19.50 -4.17 -13.13
CA VAL A 85 -19.21 -2.72 -13.17
C VAL A 85 -20.50 -1.90 -13.04
N MET A 86 -21.54 -2.25 -13.82
CA MET A 86 -22.82 -1.54 -13.79
C MET A 86 -23.55 -1.64 -12.44
N MET A 87 -23.37 -2.75 -11.70
CA MET A 87 -23.86 -2.90 -10.31
C MET A 87 -23.29 -1.85 -9.35
N GLY A 88 -22.19 -1.17 -9.70
CA GLY A 88 -21.67 -0.05 -8.96
C GLY A 88 -22.66 1.12 -8.82
N HIS A 89 -23.58 1.28 -9.77
CA HIS A 89 -24.68 2.22 -9.68
C HIS A 89 -25.97 1.49 -9.30
N GLU A 90 -26.15 1.24 -8.00
CA GLU A 90 -27.21 0.37 -7.46
C GLU A 90 -28.61 0.77 -7.92
N GLU A 91 -28.93 2.07 -7.96
CA GLU A 91 -30.23 2.57 -8.39
C GLU A 91 -30.48 2.29 -9.87
N MET A 92 -29.54 2.63 -10.73
CA MET A 92 -29.63 2.36 -12.16
C MET A 92 -29.77 0.87 -12.45
N TRP A 93 -28.97 0.04 -11.77
CA TRP A 93 -28.99 -1.41 -11.89
C TRP A 93 -30.35 -2.00 -11.49
N ARG A 94 -30.91 -1.54 -10.36
CA ARG A 94 -32.23 -1.95 -9.90
C ARG A 94 -33.32 -1.57 -10.89
N VAL A 95 -33.34 -0.32 -11.37
CA VAL A 95 -34.29 0.20 -12.34
C VAL A 95 -34.24 -0.61 -13.64
N MET A 96 -33.03 -0.91 -14.13
CA MET A 96 -32.81 -1.73 -15.32
C MET A 96 -33.43 -3.13 -15.17
N HIS A 97 -33.10 -3.82 -14.07
CA HIS A 97 -33.60 -5.17 -13.82
C HIS A 97 -35.11 -5.23 -13.62
N GLU A 98 -35.66 -4.27 -12.88
CA GLU A 98 -37.11 -4.22 -12.64
C GLU A 98 -37.87 -3.98 -13.94
N LYS A 99 -37.42 -3.04 -14.76
CA LYS A 99 -37.96 -2.77 -16.10
C LYS A 99 -37.89 -4.00 -17.01
N ASP A 100 -36.73 -4.62 -17.10
CA ASP A 100 -36.51 -5.78 -17.98
C ASP A 100 -37.31 -7.01 -17.51
N THR A 101 -37.51 -7.17 -16.20
CA THR A 101 -38.33 -8.22 -15.62
C THR A 101 -39.82 -8.04 -16.03
N ILE A 102 -40.30 -6.80 -15.98
CA ILE A 102 -41.70 -6.49 -16.41
C ILE A 102 -41.87 -6.76 -17.89
N TYR A 103 -40.96 -6.30 -18.74
CA TYR A 103 -41.05 -6.51 -20.19
C TYR A 103 -40.88 -7.99 -20.60
N ALA A 104 -40.14 -8.78 -19.81
CA ALA A 104 -39.98 -10.22 -20.04
C ALA A 104 -41.18 -11.05 -19.56
N ASN A 105 -42.11 -10.48 -18.80
CA ASN A 105 -43.28 -11.18 -18.26
C ASN A 105 -44.42 -11.15 -19.30
N PRO A 106 -44.79 -12.30 -19.93
CA PRO A 106 -45.89 -12.34 -20.91
C PRO A 106 -47.28 -12.09 -20.31
N ASP A 107 -47.42 -12.23 -18.96
CA ASP A 107 -48.66 -12.02 -18.23
C ASP A 107 -48.69 -10.66 -17.51
N ALA A 108 -47.84 -9.69 -17.92
CA ALA A 108 -47.77 -8.37 -17.31
C ALA A 108 -49.09 -7.60 -17.50
N SER A 109 -49.58 -6.97 -16.44
CA SER A 109 -50.80 -6.16 -16.43
C SER A 109 -50.56 -4.79 -17.07
N GLU A 110 -51.68 -4.07 -17.38
CA GLU A 110 -51.61 -2.70 -17.88
C GLU A 110 -50.91 -1.75 -16.87
N GLU A 111 -51.08 -1.97 -15.56
CA GLU A 111 -50.38 -1.27 -14.49
C GLU A 111 -48.87 -1.54 -14.52
N ASP A 112 -48.47 -2.78 -14.80
CA ASP A 112 -47.04 -3.15 -14.92
C ASP A 112 -46.36 -2.44 -16.08
N TYR A 113 -47.05 -2.36 -17.25
CA TYR A 113 -46.52 -1.61 -18.39
C TYR A 113 -46.43 -0.11 -18.12
N LEU A 114 -47.38 0.46 -17.38
CA LEU A 114 -47.30 1.87 -16.96
C LEU A 114 -46.11 2.10 -15.98
N ARG A 115 -45.88 1.16 -15.07
CA ARG A 115 -44.71 1.16 -14.18
C ARG A 115 -43.42 1.03 -14.98
N ALA A 116 -43.35 0.11 -15.95
CA ALA A 116 -42.20 -0.04 -16.84
C ALA A 116 -41.88 1.23 -17.61
N ALA A 117 -42.90 1.95 -18.11
CA ALA A 117 -42.70 3.24 -18.80
C ALA A 117 -42.11 4.32 -17.87
N ASN A 118 -42.53 4.38 -16.59
CA ASN A 118 -41.94 5.27 -15.63
C ASN A 118 -40.50 4.88 -15.29
N LEU A 119 -40.22 3.58 -15.16
CA LEU A 119 -38.85 3.07 -14.96
C LEU A 119 -37.96 3.36 -16.18
N GLU A 120 -38.50 3.31 -17.40
CA GLU A 120 -37.79 3.67 -18.64
C GLU A 120 -37.35 5.14 -18.61
N ALA A 121 -38.26 6.05 -18.22
CA ALA A 121 -37.96 7.47 -18.08
C ALA A 121 -36.87 7.68 -17.01
N HIS A 122 -36.99 7.01 -15.86
CA HIS A 122 -36.00 7.09 -14.80
C HIS A 122 -34.64 6.50 -15.19
N PHE A 123 -34.63 5.39 -15.94
CA PHE A 123 -33.41 4.81 -16.51
C PHE A 123 -32.69 5.77 -17.47
N ALA A 124 -33.45 6.52 -18.28
CA ALA A 124 -32.91 7.56 -19.14
C ALA A 124 -32.29 8.71 -18.35
N GLU A 125 -32.94 9.16 -17.25
CA GLU A 125 -32.41 10.20 -16.35
C GLU A 125 -31.10 9.79 -15.67
N LEU A 126 -30.89 8.50 -15.43
CA LEU A 126 -29.67 7.93 -14.86
C LEU A 126 -28.59 7.62 -15.92
N ASP A 127 -28.72 8.12 -17.14
CA ASP A 127 -27.83 7.83 -18.28
C ASP A 127 -27.67 6.31 -18.56
N GLY A 128 -28.72 5.54 -18.30
CA GLY A 128 -28.70 4.08 -18.40
C GLY A 128 -28.37 3.55 -19.79
N TYR A 129 -28.82 4.22 -20.87
CA TYR A 129 -28.55 3.81 -22.25
C TYR A 129 -27.08 3.86 -22.66
N THR A 130 -26.27 4.67 -21.98
CA THR A 130 -24.82 4.77 -22.21
C THR A 130 -24.00 3.95 -21.21
N ALA A 131 -24.67 3.29 -20.27
CA ALA A 131 -24.04 2.60 -19.15
C ALA A 131 -23.04 1.52 -19.60
N GLU A 132 -23.43 0.65 -20.54
CA GLU A 132 -22.53 -0.40 -21.06
C GLU A 132 -21.30 0.18 -21.77
N SER A 133 -21.47 1.24 -22.55
CA SER A 133 -20.37 1.91 -23.25
C SER A 133 -19.38 2.55 -22.27
N ARG A 134 -19.89 3.25 -21.25
CA ARG A 134 -19.06 3.88 -20.19
C ARG A 134 -18.33 2.82 -19.36
N ALA A 135 -19.03 1.74 -19.01
CA ALA A 135 -18.42 0.63 -18.27
C ALA A 135 -17.31 -0.04 -19.08
N SER A 136 -17.55 -0.26 -20.37
CA SER A 136 -16.57 -0.84 -21.30
C SER A 136 -15.33 0.04 -21.46
N GLU A 137 -15.49 1.36 -21.58
CA GLU A 137 -14.40 2.31 -21.70
C GLU A 137 -13.51 2.31 -20.45
N LEU A 138 -14.11 2.32 -19.27
CA LEU A 138 -13.38 2.23 -18.01
C LEU A 138 -12.64 0.89 -17.87
N LEU A 139 -13.26 -0.22 -18.26
CA LEU A 139 -12.63 -1.55 -18.26
C LEU A 139 -11.43 -1.63 -19.21
N LEU A 140 -11.52 -1.01 -20.38
CA LEU A 140 -10.38 -0.90 -21.31
C LEU A 140 -9.23 -0.12 -20.68
N GLY A 141 -9.53 0.94 -19.94
CA GLY A 141 -8.52 1.74 -19.21
C GLY A 141 -7.73 0.95 -18.19
N VAL A 142 -8.32 -0.07 -17.56
CA VAL A 142 -7.60 -0.98 -16.64
C VAL A 142 -7.04 -2.23 -17.35
N GLY A 143 -7.11 -2.29 -18.68
CA GLY A 143 -6.56 -3.38 -19.49
C GLY A 143 -7.44 -4.61 -19.62
N ILE A 144 -8.74 -4.54 -19.30
CA ILE A 144 -9.72 -5.62 -19.54
C ILE A 144 -10.23 -5.51 -20.99
N GLU A 145 -9.79 -6.42 -21.84
CA GLU A 145 -10.16 -6.42 -23.25
C GLU A 145 -11.66 -6.71 -23.47
N LEU A 146 -12.22 -6.25 -24.61
CA LEU A 146 -13.63 -6.45 -24.98
C LEU A 146 -14.07 -7.91 -24.92
N SER A 147 -13.19 -8.84 -25.30
CA SER A 147 -13.45 -10.28 -25.26
C SER A 147 -13.68 -10.80 -23.82
N GLN A 148 -13.01 -10.22 -22.85
CA GLN A 148 -13.11 -10.59 -21.44
C GLN A 148 -14.30 -9.93 -20.74
N GLN A 149 -14.73 -8.76 -21.20
CA GLN A 149 -15.84 -7.99 -20.61
C GLN A 149 -17.17 -8.73 -20.67
N GLN A 150 -17.37 -9.57 -21.69
CA GLN A 150 -18.58 -10.39 -21.88
C GLN A 150 -18.50 -11.73 -21.12
N GLY A 151 -17.34 -12.08 -20.58
CA GLY A 151 -17.12 -13.30 -19.79
C GLY A 151 -17.59 -13.17 -18.35
N LEU A 152 -17.56 -14.29 -17.62
CA LEU A 152 -17.86 -14.33 -16.20
C LEU A 152 -16.65 -13.87 -15.36
N MET A 153 -16.90 -13.29 -14.19
CA MET A 153 -15.87 -12.93 -13.22
C MET A 153 -15.01 -14.13 -12.79
N SER A 154 -15.58 -15.33 -12.72
CA SER A 154 -14.85 -16.57 -12.41
C SER A 154 -13.72 -16.87 -13.40
N ALA A 155 -13.85 -16.44 -14.66
CA ALA A 155 -12.83 -16.62 -15.69
C ALA A 155 -11.70 -15.58 -15.62
N VAL A 156 -11.86 -14.52 -14.84
CA VAL A 156 -10.87 -13.44 -14.66
C VAL A 156 -9.88 -13.85 -13.59
N ALA A 157 -8.57 -13.67 -13.84
CA ALA A 157 -7.54 -13.96 -12.85
C ALA A 157 -7.69 -13.07 -11.60
N PRO A 158 -7.33 -13.56 -10.39
CA PRO A 158 -7.59 -12.84 -9.12
C PRO A 158 -7.12 -11.38 -9.10
N GLY A 159 -5.88 -11.10 -9.50
CA GLY A 159 -5.37 -9.72 -9.55
C GLY A 159 -6.13 -8.79 -10.51
N TRP A 160 -6.74 -9.33 -11.56
CA TRP A 160 -7.56 -8.58 -12.50
C TRP A 160 -8.98 -8.33 -11.98
N LYS A 161 -9.51 -9.19 -11.10
CA LYS A 161 -10.80 -8.99 -10.44
C LYS A 161 -10.82 -7.69 -9.62
N LEU A 162 -9.72 -7.37 -8.93
CA LEU A 162 -9.60 -6.12 -8.19
C LEU A 162 -9.68 -4.88 -9.10
N ARG A 163 -9.15 -4.96 -10.32
CA ARG A 163 -9.29 -3.90 -11.32
C ARG A 163 -10.75 -3.70 -11.73
N VAL A 164 -11.50 -4.79 -11.91
CA VAL A 164 -12.95 -4.71 -12.20
C VAL A 164 -13.71 -4.06 -11.05
N LEU A 165 -13.39 -4.41 -9.78
CA LEU A 165 -14.00 -3.80 -8.60
C LEU A 165 -13.64 -2.31 -8.45
N LEU A 166 -12.43 -1.92 -8.84
CA LEU A 166 -12.04 -0.52 -8.90
C LEU A 166 -12.87 0.25 -9.92
N VAL A 167 -13.05 -0.31 -11.12
CA VAL A 167 -13.92 0.25 -12.17
C VAL A 167 -15.37 0.33 -11.70
N GLN A 168 -15.87 -0.69 -10.97
CA GLN A 168 -17.20 -0.68 -10.34
C GLN A 168 -17.38 0.53 -9.42
N ALA A 169 -16.40 0.80 -8.54
CA ALA A 169 -16.44 1.94 -7.62
C ALA A 169 -16.42 3.29 -8.36
N LEU A 170 -15.69 3.36 -9.47
CA LEU A 170 -15.58 4.56 -10.30
C LEU A 170 -16.80 4.79 -11.20
N PHE A 171 -17.47 3.72 -11.63
CA PHE A 171 -18.54 3.78 -12.62
C PHE A 171 -19.74 4.62 -12.18
N SER A 172 -20.16 4.51 -10.92
CA SER A 172 -21.31 5.26 -10.39
C SER A 172 -21.09 6.77 -10.33
N ASN A 173 -19.87 7.25 -10.57
CA ASN A 173 -19.47 8.66 -10.40
C ASN A 173 -20.00 9.24 -9.09
N PRO A 174 -19.60 8.69 -7.92
CA PRO A 174 -20.16 9.07 -6.63
C PRO A 174 -19.66 10.45 -6.19
N ASP A 175 -20.46 11.13 -5.35
CA ASP A 175 -20.10 12.42 -4.75
C ASP A 175 -19.00 12.26 -3.69
N ILE A 176 -18.99 11.09 -3.02
CA ILE A 176 -17.96 10.69 -2.06
C ILE A 176 -17.39 9.35 -2.50
N LEU A 177 -16.08 9.24 -2.64
CA LEU A 177 -15.40 8.01 -3.05
C LEU A 177 -14.40 7.56 -1.99
N LEU A 178 -14.56 6.32 -1.53
CA LEU A 178 -13.70 5.68 -0.52
C LEU A 178 -12.85 4.60 -1.20
N LEU A 179 -11.52 4.82 -1.20
CA LEU A 179 -10.56 3.92 -1.84
C LEU A 179 -9.58 3.39 -0.78
N ASP A 180 -9.63 2.10 -0.52
CA ASP A 180 -8.70 1.42 0.40
C ASP A 180 -7.71 0.59 -0.44
N GLU A 181 -6.44 1.03 -0.48
CA GLU A 181 -5.32 0.46 -1.24
C GLU A 181 -5.62 0.25 -2.74
N PRO A 182 -6.06 1.30 -3.49
CA PRO A 182 -6.46 1.16 -4.88
C PRO A 182 -5.30 0.85 -5.83
N THR A 183 -4.06 1.09 -5.43
CA THR A 183 -2.85 0.87 -6.23
C THR A 183 -2.33 -0.56 -6.16
N ASN A 184 -2.80 -1.36 -5.19
CA ASN A 184 -2.35 -2.72 -5.02
C ASN A 184 -2.64 -3.57 -6.27
N HIS A 185 -1.64 -4.35 -6.71
CA HIS A 185 -1.70 -5.22 -7.88
C HIS A 185 -1.89 -4.49 -9.23
N LEU A 186 -1.78 -3.16 -9.28
CA LEU A 186 -1.78 -2.40 -10.52
C LEU A 186 -0.33 -2.26 -11.05
N ASP A 187 -0.19 -2.24 -12.37
CA ASP A 187 1.07 -1.86 -13.00
C ASP A 187 1.17 -0.32 -13.13
N ILE A 188 2.37 0.15 -13.43
CA ILE A 188 2.69 1.58 -13.50
C ILE A 188 1.76 2.33 -14.47
N ASP A 189 1.41 1.74 -15.61
CA ASP A 189 0.55 2.39 -16.61
C ASP A 189 -0.91 2.47 -16.12
N THR A 190 -1.39 1.43 -15.44
CA THR A 190 -2.73 1.44 -14.83
C THR A 190 -2.79 2.42 -13.65
N ILE A 191 -1.72 2.56 -12.85
CA ILE A 191 -1.65 3.57 -11.78
C ILE A 191 -1.74 4.98 -12.37
N ARG A 192 -1.02 5.29 -13.47
CA ARG A 192 -1.13 6.58 -14.17
C ARG A 192 -2.55 6.85 -14.65
N TRP A 193 -3.17 5.87 -15.31
CA TRP A 193 -4.56 6.00 -15.72
C TRP A 193 -5.49 6.30 -14.52
N LEU A 194 -5.27 5.64 -13.38
CA LEU A 194 -6.03 5.89 -12.16
C LEU A 194 -5.80 7.31 -11.62
N GLU A 195 -4.56 7.79 -11.61
CA GLU A 195 -4.21 9.17 -11.25
C GLU A 195 -4.97 10.19 -12.11
N ASP A 196 -4.99 9.99 -13.44
CA ASP A 196 -5.68 10.85 -14.38
C ASP A 196 -7.20 10.87 -14.12
N ILE A 197 -7.82 9.70 -13.94
CA ILE A 197 -9.25 9.57 -13.64
C ILE A 197 -9.62 10.25 -12.31
N ILE A 198 -8.81 10.07 -11.27
CA ILE A 198 -9.05 10.68 -9.95
C ILE A 198 -8.89 12.19 -10.04
N ASN A 199 -7.85 12.68 -10.71
CA ASN A 199 -7.58 14.11 -10.84
C ASN A 199 -8.62 14.84 -11.70
N ALA A 200 -9.23 14.17 -12.66
CA ALA A 200 -10.32 14.74 -13.48
C ALA A 200 -11.64 14.88 -12.73
N ARG A 201 -11.81 14.22 -11.57
CA ARG A 201 -13.07 14.20 -10.80
C ARG A 201 -13.10 15.29 -9.74
N GLN A 202 -14.32 15.77 -9.45
CA GLN A 202 -14.58 16.74 -8.37
C GLN A 202 -15.19 16.11 -7.11
N SER A 203 -15.27 14.77 -7.06
CA SER A 203 -15.78 14.06 -5.88
C SER A 203 -14.89 14.28 -4.65
N THR A 204 -15.50 14.27 -3.48
CA THR A 204 -14.75 14.16 -2.22
C THR A 204 -14.18 12.76 -2.11
N MET A 205 -12.88 12.63 -1.93
CA MET A 205 -12.24 11.32 -1.88
C MET A 205 -11.49 11.11 -0.58
N ILE A 206 -11.59 9.89 -0.03
CA ILE A 206 -10.76 9.45 1.09
C ILE A 206 -10.02 8.21 0.63
N ILE A 207 -8.70 8.28 0.62
CA ILE A 207 -7.81 7.31 -0.02
C ILE A 207 -6.82 6.81 1.03
N ILE A 208 -6.75 5.50 1.21
CA ILE A 208 -5.64 4.84 1.90
C ILE A 208 -4.73 4.28 0.83
N SER A 209 -3.46 4.62 0.87
CA SER A 209 -2.44 4.00 0.01
C SER A 209 -1.08 4.03 0.69
N HIS A 210 -0.27 3.04 0.38
CA HIS A 210 1.15 2.97 0.77
C HIS A 210 2.09 3.46 -0.35
N ASP A 211 1.54 3.82 -1.50
CA ASP A 211 2.26 4.43 -2.62
C ASP A 211 2.37 5.95 -2.42
N ARG A 212 3.58 6.40 -2.03
CA ARG A 212 3.88 7.82 -1.79
C ARG A 212 3.74 8.66 -3.05
N HIS A 213 4.19 8.15 -4.21
CA HIS A 213 4.06 8.88 -5.46
C HIS A 213 2.59 9.13 -5.80
N PHE A 214 1.75 8.10 -5.67
CA PHE A 214 0.32 8.20 -5.88
C PHE A 214 -0.34 9.22 -4.94
N LEU A 215 -0.02 9.18 -3.63
CA LEU A 215 -0.54 10.16 -2.67
C LEU A 215 -0.12 11.58 -3.01
N ASN A 216 1.13 11.80 -3.45
CA ASN A 216 1.62 13.10 -3.88
C ASN A 216 0.92 13.61 -5.14
N SER A 217 0.59 12.72 -6.07
CA SER A 217 -0.05 13.03 -7.35
C SER A 217 -1.54 13.36 -7.22
N VAL A 218 -2.26 12.69 -6.30
CA VAL A 218 -3.72 12.79 -6.25
C VAL A 218 -4.27 13.55 -5.04
N CYS A 219 -3.59 13.53 -3.88
CA CYS A 219 -4.13 14.10 -2.65
C CYS A 219 -3.93 15.62 -2.55
N THR A 220 -4.99 16.32 -2.09
CA THR A 220 -4.96 17.76 -1.78
C THR A 220 -4.79 18.00 -0.27
N HIS A 221 -5.07 16.99 0.55
CA HIS A 221 -4.98 17.02 2.00
C HIS A 221 -4.51 15.66 2.52
N MET A 222 -3.82 15.67 3.65
CA MET A 222 -3.47 14.45 4.37
C MET A 222 -4.24 14.40 5.69
N ALA A 223 -4.85 13.26 5.98
CA ALA A 223 -5.54 12.96 7.24
C ALA A 223 -4.69 11.94 8.01
N ASP A 224 -4.02 12.37 9.06
CA ASP A 224 -3.12 11.55 9.87
C ASP A 224 -3.85 10.97 11.08
N LEU A 225 -4.03 9.64 11.09
CA LEU A 225 -4.60 8.89 12.20
C LEU A 225 -3.46 8.41 13.10
N ASP A 226 -3.19 9.18 14.15
CA ASP A 226 -2.15 8.86 15.13
C ASP A 226 -2.70 8.97 16.56
N TYR A 227 -2.35 8.01 17.42
CA TYR A 227 -2.84 7.90 18.81
C TYR A 227 -4.36 7.99 18.98
N GLY A 228 -5.11 7.48 18.01
CA GLY A 228 -6.57 7.47 18.05
C GLY A 228 -7.24 8.82 17.73
N GLU A 229 -6.47 9.81 17.28
CA GLU A 229 -6.95 11.10 16.79
C GLU A 229 -6.70 11.24 15.29
N ILE A 230 -7.56 11.96 14.58
CA ILE A 230 -7.34 12.32 13.18
C ILE A 230 -7.04 13.81 13.08
N ARG A 231 -5.93 14.14 12.42
CA ARG A 231 -5.54 15.52 12.11
C ARG A 231 -5.43 15.71 10.61
N ILE A 232 -6.06 16.77 10.10
CA ILE A 232 -6.01 17.12 8.69
C ILE A 232 -4.92 18.16 8.47
N TYR A 233 -4.08 17.91 7.47
CA TYR A 233 -3.06 18.82 6.97
C TYR A 233 -3.36 19.15 5.52
N PRO A 234 -3.32 20.45 5.13
CA PRO A 234 -3.40 20.81 3.73
C PRO A 234 -2.13 20.43 3.00
N GLY A 235 -2.28 20.07 1.72
CA GLY A 235 -1.17 19.68 0.87
C GLY A 235 -1.05 18.18 0.65
N ASN A 236 -0.06 17.79 -0.15
CA ASN A 236 0.26 16.41 -0.47
C ASN A 236 1.09 15.72 0.64
N TYR A 237 1.54 14.49 0.40
CA TYR A 237 2.29 13.73 1.40
C TYR A 237 3.62 14.39 1.79
N ASP A 238 4.37 14.97 0.85
CA ASP A 238 5.67 15.61 1.13
C ASP A 238 5.51 16.90 1.92
N GLU A 239 4.49 17.69 1.59
CA GLU A 239 4.13 18.89 2.34
C GLU A 239 3.69 18.57 3.77
N TYR A 240 2.90 17.49 3.93
CA TYR A 240 2.53 16.96 5.24
C TYR A 240 3.77 16.55 6.05
N MET A 241 4.69 15.76 5.48
CA MET A 241 5.90 15.32 6.18
C MET A 241 6.74 16.49 6.66
N THR A 242 6.85 17.52 5.82
CA THR A 242 7.55 18.77 6.18
C THR A 242 6.85 19.49 7.33
N ALA A 243 5.53 19.67 7.25
CA ALA A 243 4.74 20.34 8.27
C ALA A 243 4.75 19.57 9.60
N ALA A 244 4.55 18.27 9.57
CA ALA A 244 4.55 17.40 10.76
C ALA A 244 5.90 17.41 11.47
N THR A 245 7.01 17.37 10.71
CA THR A 245 8.36 17.46 11.24
C THR A 245 8.61 18.80 11.92
N GLN A 246 8.23 19.92 11.27
CA GLN A 246 8.38 21.25 11.85
C GLN A 246 7.57 21.43 13.14
N VAL A 247 6.32 20.94 13.18
CA VAL A 247 5.48 20.99 14.38
C VAL A 247 6.14 20.22 15.52
N ARG A 248 6.66 19.03 15.24
CA ARG A 248 7.35 18.20 16.24
C ARG A 248 8.62 18.86 16.77
N GLU A 249 9.44 19.44 15.91
CA GLU A 249 10.66 20.16 16.30
C GLU A 249 10.37 21.38 17.18
N ARG A 250 9.31 22.13 16.82
CA ARG A 250 8.84 23.27 17.65
C ARG A 250 8.40 22.80 19.03
N MET A 251 7.58 21.75 19.12
CA MET A 251 7.13 21.18 20.39
C MET A 251 8.31 20.71 21.26
N LEU A 252 9.30 20.03 20.65
CA LEU A 252 10.51 19.59 21.33
C LEU A 252 11.30 20.77 21.89
N THR A 253 11.48 21.82 21.07
CA THR A 253 12.21 23.04 21.45
C THR A 253 11.48 23.79 22.56
N ASP A 254 10.16 23.93 22.48
CA ASP A 254 9.35 24.62 23.49
C ASP A 254 9.30 23.84 24.79
N ASN A 255 9.21 22.52 24.74
CA ASN A 255 9.31 21.67 25.93
C ASN A 255 10.71 21.74 26.58
N ALA A 256 11.79 21.81 25.79
CA ALA A 256 13.13 22.02 26.32
C ALA A 256 13.23 23.36 27.07
N LYS A 257 12.71 24.45 26.50
CA LYS A 257 12.64 25.78 27.16
C LYS A 257 11.81 25.74 28.44
N LYS A 258 10.61 25.13 28.39
CA LYS A 258 9.74 24.95 29.56
C LYS A 258 10.43 24.13 30.66
N LYS A 259 11.15 23.06 30.33
CA LYS A 259 11.93 22.25 31.30
C LYS A 259 13.02 23.07 31.99
N VAL A 260 13.78 23.90 31.22
CA VAL A 260 14.79 24.79 31.80
C VAL A 260 14.13 25.80 32.75
N GLN A 261 13.04 26.43 32.36
CA GLN A 261 12.30 27.37 33.20
C GLN A 261 11.77 26.71 34.48
N ILE A 262 11.23 25.49 34.39
CA ILE A 262 10.80 24.71 35.57
C ILE A 262 11.98 24.47 36.50
N ALA A 263 13.15 24.05 35.99
CA ALA A 263 14.34 23.77 36.78
C ALA A 263 14.86 25.02 37.49
N GLU A 264 14.85 26.20 36.83
CA GLU A 264 15.22 27.48 37.45
C GLU A 264 14.25 27.87 38.58
N LEU A 265 12.94 27.76 38.33
CA LEU A 265 11.92 28.04 39.33
C LEU A 265 12.00 27.07 40.53
N GLN A 266 12.24 25.77 40.29
CA GLN A 266 12.44 24.76 41.32
C GLN A 266 13.70 25.04 42.15
N SER A 267 14.81 25.42 41.52
CA SER A 267 16.03 25.83 42.18
C SER A 267 15.82 27.04 43.09
N PHE A 268 15.02 28.00 42.65
CA PHE A 268 14.69 29.15 43.50
C PHE A 268 13.78 28.75 44.66
N VAL A 269 12.75 27.95 44.45
CA VAL A 269 11.83 27.47 45.48
C VAL A 269 12.62 26.68 46.55
N SER A 270 13.51 25.77 46.14
CA SER A 270 14.31 24.96 47.08
C SER A 270 15.25 25.81 47.94
N ARG A 271 15.87 26.85 47.36
CA ARG A 271 16.80 27.75 48.12
C ARG A 271 16.08 28.68 49.10
N PHE A 272 14.84 29.09 48.81
CA PHE A 272 14.19 30.16 49.57
C PHE A 272 12.89 29.74 50.25
N SER A 273 12.48 28.48 50.19
CA SER A 273 11.27 27.96 50.85
C SER A 273 11.32 28.10 52.39
N ALA A 274 12.51 27.94 53.00
CA ALA A 274 12.73 28.07 54.44
C ALA A 274 12.95 29.51 54.93
N ASN A 275 13.08 30.49 54.04
CA ASN A 275 13.39 31.87 54.40
C ASN A 275 12.08 32.69 54.52
N ALA A 276 11.73 33.12 55.74
CA ALA A 276 10.51 33.82 56.08
C ALA A 276 10.27 35.09 55.23
N SER A 277 11.31 35.85 54.86
CA SER A 277 11.18 37.07 54.04
C SER A 277 10.91 36.79 52.57
N LYS A 278 11.29 35.62 52.06
CA LYS A 278 11.14 35.21 50.66
C LYS A 278 10.10 34.09 50.44
N ALA A 279 9.48 33.58 51.51
CA ALA A 279 8.50 32.49 51.45
C ALA A 279 7.32 32.81 50.51
N ARG A 280 6.84 34.06 50.56
CA ARG A 280 5.75 34.51 49.64
C ARG A 280 6.14 34.47 48.17
N GLN A 281 7.39 34.80 47.84
CA GLN A 281 7.93 34.71 46.48
C GLN A 281 8.16 33.25 46.06
N ALA A 282 8.63 32.38 46.96
CA ALA A 282 8.76 30.96 46.71
C ALA A 282 7.40 30.29 46.41
N THR A 283 6.36 30.61 47.20
CA THR A 283 5.00 30.11 46.96
C THR A 283 4.44 30.60 45.63
N SER A 284 4.67 31.88 45.26
CA SER A 284 4.25 32.41 43.97
C SER A 284 4.91 31.66 42.80
N ARG A 285 6.23 31.36 42.92
CA ARG A 285 6.94 30.61 41.86
C ARG A 285 6.56 29.13 41.84
N ALA A 286 6.25 28.52 42.97
CA ALA A 286 5.68 27.16 42.98
C ALA A 286 4.36 27.10 42.21
N ARG A 287 3.47 28.08 42.41
CA ARG A 287 2.23 28.18 41.60
C ARG A 287 2.47 28.45 40.11
N GLN A 288 3.60 29.11 39.74
CA GLN A 288 4.00 29.26 38.35
C GLN A 288 4.43 27.92 37.74
N ILE A 289 5.15 27.07 38.47
CA ILE A 289 5.53 25.73 38.04
C ILE A 289 4.28 24.89 37.73
N GLU A 290 3.26 24.92 38.61
CA GLU A 290 2.00 24.21 38.40
C GLU A 290 1.23 24.65 37.14
N LYS A 291 1.43 25.90 36.71
CA LYS A 291 0.79 26.46 35.51
C LYS A 291 1.54 26.13 34.22
N ILE A 292 2.83 25.78 34.30
CA ILE A 292 3.63 25.41 33.13
C ILE A 292 3.28 23.97 32.78
N LYS A 293 2.44 23.81 31.78
CA LYS A 293 2.15 22.50 31.20
C LYS A 293 3.19 22.18 30.13
N LEU A 294 3.86 21.06 30.29
CA LEU A 294 4.64 20.48 29.20
C LEU A 294 3.64 19.88 28.20
N ASP A 295 3.90 20.12 26.93
CA ASP A 295 3.13 19.44 25.89
C ASP A 295 3.49 17.96 25.94
N ASP A 296 2.48 17.11 25.97
CA ASP A 296 2.67 15.66 25.94
C ASP A 296 3.07 15.24 24.52
N ILE A 297 4.39 15.26 24.27
CA ILE A 297 4.95 14.80 23.00
C ILE A 297 4.99 13.29 23.07
N LYS A 298 3.89 12.66 22.66
CA LYS A 298 3.90 11.23 22.44
C LYS A 298 4.89 10.95 21.29
N PRO A 299 5.82 10.00 21.44
CA PRO A 299 6.61 9.54 20.30
C PRO A 299 5.64 9.03 19.24
N SER A 300 5.85 9.34 17.96
CA SER A 300 4.97 8.83 16.89
C SER A 300 4.69 7.34 17.09
N SER A 301 3.46 6.91 16.88
CA SER A 301 3.09 5.49 16.92
C SER A 301 3.75 4.71 15.77
N ARG A 302 4.26 5.42 14.77
CA ARG A 302 4.99 4.84 13.64
C ARG A 302 6.33 4.29 14.10
N GLN A 303 6.55 3.03 13.78
CA GLN A 303 7.78 2.33 14.09
C GLN A 303 8.45 1.89 12.79
N TYR A 304 9.73 2.22 12.66
CA TYR A 304 10.53 1.87 11.49
C TYR A 304 11.34 0.61 11.81
N PRO A 305 11.15 -0.50 11.08
CA PRO A 305 11.99 -1.67 11.24
C PRO A 305 13.43 -1.33 10.84
N TYR A 306 14.40 -1.80 11.58
CA TYR A 306 15.80 -1.63 11.21
C TYR A 306 16.24 -2.76 10.30
N ILE A 307 16.20 -2.51 9.00
CA ILE A 307 16.64 -3.45 7.96
C ILE A 307 18.06 -3.10 7.54
N ARG A 308 18.92 -4.09 7.44
CA ARG A 308 20.27 -3.93 6.91
C ARG A 308 20.77 -5.24 6.32
N PHE A 309 21.13 -5.20 5.06
CA PHE A 309 21.73 -6.33 4.36
C PHE A 309 23.24 -6.15 4.30
N ASP A 310 23.96 -7.01 5.00
CA ASP A 310 25.42 -6.99 5.04
C ASP A 310 25.97 -8.08 4.12
N VAL A 311 26.99 -7.73 3.35
CA VAL A 311 27.76 -8.67 2.53
C VAL A 311 29.08 -8.96 3.25
N ASP A 312 29.42 -10.24 3.38
CA ASP A 312 30.72 -10.61 3.95
C ASP A 312 31.85 -10.22 2.97
N ASP A 313 32.91 -9.58 3.46
CA ASP A 313 34.01 -9.11 2.62
C ASP A 313 34.67 -10.24 1.80
N ARG A 314 34.62 -11.48 2.30
CA ARG A 314 35.14 -12.67 1.61
C ARG A 314 34.30 -13.08 0.41
N ASP A 315 33.02 -12.71 0.41
CA ASP A 315 32.02 -13.08 -0.58
C ASP A 315 31.73 -11.94 -1.58
N LYS A 316 32.53 -10.85 -1.56
CA LYS A 316 32.39 -9.75 -2.52
C LYS A 316 32.62 -10.24 -3.97
N LEU A 317 31.71 -9.88 -4.85
CA LEU A 317 31.82 -10.09 -6.28
C LEU A 317 32.63 -8.94 -6.91
N HIS A 318 33.46 -9.24 -7.92
CA HIS A 318 34.38 -8.24 -8.49
C HIS A 318 34.08 -7.83 -9.93
N ARG A 319 33.39 -8.65 -10.70
CA ARG A 319 33.08 -8.36 -12.12
C ARG A 319 31.63 -8.74 -12.45
N LEU A 320 31.42 -10.01 -12.74
CA LEU A 320 30.13 -10.54 -13.15
C LEU A 320 29.43 -11.20 -11.96
N ALA A 321 28.14 -10.91 -11.77
CA ALA A 321 27.31 -11.60 -10.80
C ALA A 321 26.57 -12.77 -11.45
N VAL A 322 25.90 -12.52 -12.58
CA VAL A 322 25.17 -13.55 -13.34
C VAL A 322 25.25 -13.26 -14.84
N SER A 323 25.38 -14.32 -15.65
CA SER A 323 25.26 -14.28 -17.11
C SER A 323 24.06 -15.10 -17.55
N VAL A 324 23.14 -14.45 -18.22
CA VAL A 324 21.95 -15.05 -18.84
C VAL A 324 22.21 -15.12 -20.35
N GLN A 325 22.17 -16.32 -20.94
CA GLN A 325 22.54 -16.52 -22.34
C GLN A 325 21.37 -17.12 -23.12
N SER A 326 20.79 -16.31 -23.99
CA SER A 326 19.75 -16.69 -24.97
C SER A 326 18.61 -17.53 -24.37
N ILE A 327 18.15 -17.19 -23.17
CA ILE A 327 17.06 -17.93 -22.52
C ILE A 327 15.72 -17.70 -23.22
N THR A 328 14.96 -18.78 -23.32
CA THR A 328 13.59 -18.78 -23.86
C THR A 328 12.70 -19.49 -22.88
N LYS A 329 11.47 -18.97 -22.67
CA LYS A 329 10.46 -19.56 -21.80
C LYS A 329 9.07 -19.45 -22.38
N SER A 330 8.34 -20.57 -22.36
CA SER A 330 6.92 -20.68 -22.70
C SER A 330 6.21 -21.59 -21.70
N PHE A 331 4.89 -21.49 -21.62
CA PHE A 331 4.07 -22.41 -20.84
C PHE A 331 3.10 -23.16 -21.74
N ALA A 332 2.69 -24.34 -21.31
CA ALA A 332 1.72 -25.15 -22.02
C ALA A 332 0.38 -24.38 -22.19
N GLY A 333 -0.13 -24.31 -23.42
CA GLY A 333 -1.35 -23.58 -23.76
C GLY A 333 -1.13 -22.13 -24.23
N MET A 334 0.07 -21.59 -24.14
CA MET A 334 0.38 -20.28 -24.72
C MET A 334 0.65 -20.38 -26.22
N THR A 335 0.09 -19.43 -26.99
CA THR A 335 0.34 -19.31 -28.43
C THR A 335 1.69 -18.70 -28.77
N LYS A 336 2.29 -17.96 -27.82
CA LYS A 336 3.60 -17.30 -27.98
C LYS A 336 4.41 -17.48 -26.70
N PRO A 337 5.75 -17.65 -26.81
CA PRO A 337 6.60 -17.67 -25.62
C PRO A 337 6.61 -16.29 -24.93
N LEU A 338 6.81 -16.29 -23.60
CA LEU A 338 6.91 -15.07 -22.80
C LEU A 338 8.12 -14.21 -23.19
N PHE A 339 9.25 -14.86 -23.41
CA PHE A 339 10.46 -14.22 -23.94
C PHE A 339 11.27 -15.23 -24.76
N VAL A 340 11.98 -14.70 -25.76
CA VAL A 340 12.77 -15.49 -26.73
C VAL A 340 14.19 -14.98 -26.79
N LYS A 341 15.16 -15.87 -26.63
CA LYS A 341 16.61 -15.59 -26.76
C LYS A 341 17.07 -14.37 -25.96
N PHE A 342 16.48 -14.17 -24.78
CA PHE A 342 16.88 -13.09 -23.90
C PHE A 342 18.27 -13.33 -23.34
N SER A 343 19.12 -12.30 -23.40
CA SER A 343 20.49 -12.34 -22.88
C SER A 343 20.76 -11.10 -22.03
N LEU A 344 21.37 -11.31 -20.86
CA LEU A 344 21.69 -10.26 -19.91
C LEU A 344 22.96 -10.60 -19.16
N ASN A 345 23.90 -9.69 -19.08
CA ASN A 345 25.04 -9.78 -18.17
C ASN A 345 24.86 -8.76 -17.06
N VAL A 346 24.90 -9.23 -15.84
CA VAL A 346 24.76 -8.40 -14.63
C VAL A 346 26.11 -8.28 -13.94
N GLU A 347 26.59 -7.08 -13.79
CA GLU A 347 27.84 -6.79 -13.11
C GLU A 347 27.65 -6.74 -11.58
N ALA A 348 28.72 -6.94 -10.84
CA ALA A 348 28.71 -6.85 -9.39
C ALA A 348 28.38 -5.41 -8.95
N GLY A 349 27.41 -5.28 -8.04
CA GLY A 349 26.97 -4.00 -7.51
C GLY A 349 25.91 -3.27 -8.36
N GLU A 350 25.53 -3.79 -9.55
CA GLU A 350 24.40 -3.24 -10.31
C GLU A 350 23.08 -3.43 -9.55
N LYS A 351 22.21 -2.44 -9.67
CA LYS A 351 20.82 -2.48 -9.18
C LYS A 351 19.88 -2.38 -10.37
N ILE A 352 19.28 -3.51 -10.73
CA ILE A 352 18.49 -3.66 -11.95
C ILE A 352 17.01 -3.77 -11.58
N ALA A 353 16.21 -2.85 -12.10
CA ALA A 353 14.75 -2.94 -12.03
C ALA A 353 14.21 -3.60 -13.29
N ILE A 354 13.32 -4.58 -13.12
CA ILE A 354 12.53 -5.20 -14.18
C ILE A 354 11.12 -4.60 -14.11
N ILE A 355 10.72 -3.87 -15.15
CA ILE A 355 9.42 -3.22 -15.24
C ILE A 355 8.62 -3.73 -16.46
N GLY A 356 7.36 -3.38 -16.55
CA GLY A 356 6.46 -3.74 -17.65
C GLY A 356 5.07 -4.10 -17.14
N ALA A 357 4.12 -4.32 -18.06
CA ALA A 357 2.73 -4.62 -17.77
C ALA A 357 2.55 -5.90 -16.93
N ASN A 358 1.41 -6.01 -16.25
CA ASN A 358 1.08 -7.21 -15.49
C ASN A 358 0.85 -8.40 -16.45
N GLY A 359 1.35 -9.58 -16.05
CA GLY A 359 1.24 -10.80 -16.84
C GLY A 359 2.28 -10.95 -17.97
N ILE A 360 3.15 -9.94 -18.21
CA ILE A 360 4.15 -9.99 -19.29
C ILE A 360 5.30 -10.98 -19.03
N GLY A 361 5.43 -11.48 -17.80
CA GLY A 361 6.43 -12.49 -17.45
C GLY A 361 7.60 -12.01 -16.59
N LYS A 362 7.48 -10.86 -15.89
CA LYS A 362 8.54 -10.30 -15.01
C LYS A 362 8.94 -11.30 -13.92
N THR A 363 7.99 -11.79 -13.14
CA THR A 363 8.18 -12.85 -12.13
C THR A 363 8.80 -14.10 -12.73
N THR A 364 8.33 -14.52 -13.91
CA THR A 364 8.88 -15.69 -14.60
C THR A 364 10.35 -15.49 -14.98
N LEU A 365 10.71 -14.31 -15.49
CA LEU A 365 12.08 -13.97 -15.81
C LEU A 365 12.97 -13.99 -14.55
N LEU A 366 12.50 -13.38 -13.46
CA LEU A 366 13.23 -13.35 -12.19
C LEU A 366 13.43 -14.76 -11.62
N ARG A 367 12.41 -15.64 -11.67
CA ARG A 367 12.49 -17.04 -11.25
C ARG A 367 13.43 -17.86 -12.12
N CYS A 368 13.47 -17.61 -13.43
CA CYS A 368 14.46 -18.23 -14.33
C CYS A 368 15.89 -17.81 -13.97
N ILE A 369 16.11 -16.53 -13.66
CA ILE A 369 17.41 -16.02 -13.22
C ILE A 369 17.80 -16.63 -11.87
N ALA A 370 16.86 -16.75 -10.93
CA ALA A 370 17.04 -17.39 -9.63
C ALA A 370 17.33 -18.91 -9.73
N LYS A 371 17.09 -19.54 -10.90
CA LYS A 371 17.08 -20.99 -11.12
C LYS A 371 15.97 -21.72 -10.33
N ASP A 372 14.96 -21.02 -9.87
CA ASP A 372 13.76 -21.58 -9.29
C ASP A 372 12.82 -22.16 -10.37
N LEU A 373 12.93 -21.65 -11.60
CA LEU A 373 12.19 -22.13 -12.76
C LEU A 373 13.16 -22.49 -13.90
N THR A 374 12.99 -23.68 -14.47
CA THR A 374 13.82 -24.15 -15.61
C THR A 374 13.47 -23.37 -16.88
N VAL A 375 14.50 -22.99 -17.65
CA VAL A 375 14.33 -22.40 -18.98
C VAL A 375 14.16 -23.49 -20.04
N ASP A 376 13.42 -23.19 -21.13
CA ASP A 376 13.18 -24.13 -22.21
C ASP A 376 14.39 -24.20 -23.17
N ALA A 377 15.14 -23.09 -23.31
CA ALA A 377 16.39 -23.02 -24.04
C ALA A 377 17.29 -21.94 -23.42
N GLY A 378 18.60 -22.02 -23.71
CA GLY A 378 19.59 -21.12 -23.16
C GLY A 378 20.12 -21.54 -21.80
N GLU A 379 20.87 -20.69 -21.13
CA GLU A 379 21.53 -21.01 -19.87
C GLU A 379 21.66 -19.80 -18.96
N VAL A 380 21.56 -20.01 -17.65
CA VAL A 380 21.85 -19.02 -16.60
C VAL A 380 23.08 -19.47 -15.81
N LYS A 381 24.14 -18.67 -15.83
CA LYS A 381 25.39 -18.92 -15.12
C LYS A 381 25.64 -17.89 -14.03
N TRP A 382 25.61 -18.31 -12.78
CA TRP A 382 26.05 -17.52 -11.65
C TRP A 382 27.57 -17.54 -11.51
N ALA A 383 28.16 -16.44 -11.04
CA ALA A 383 29.55 -16.44 -10.63
C ALA A 383 29.79 -17.45 -9.49
N GLU A 384 30.97 -18.05 -9.42
CA GLU A 384 31.30 -19.11 -8.45
C GLU A 384 31.06 -18.69 -6.99
N LYS A 385 31.32 -17.42 -6.67
CA LYS A 385 31.10 -16.85 -5.32
C LYS A 385 29.71 -16.20 -5.14
N ALA A 386 28.84 -16.25 -6.15
CA ALA A 386 27.52 -15.67 -6.03
C ALA A 386 26.65 -16.49 -5.07
N ARG A 387 26.03 -15.79 -4.13
CA ARG A 387 25.05 -16.34 -3.18
C ARG A 387 23.74 -15.58 -3.37
N PRO A 388 22.90 -15.99 -4.33
CA PRO A 388 21.62 -15.34 -4.56
C PRO A 388 20.66 -15.65 -3.42
N GLY A 389 20.01 -14.61 -2.89
CA GLY A 389 18.84 -14.68 -2.03
C GLY A 389 17.61 -14.28 -2.82
N TYR A 390 16.54 -15.02 -2.69
CA TYR A 390 15.30 -14.78 -3.42
C TYR A 390 14.15 -14.44 -2.46
N PHE A 391 13.52 -13.29 -2.71
CA PHE A 391 12.29 -12.85 -2.08
C PHE A 391 11.18 -13.05 -3.11
N ALA A 392 10.33 -14.04 -2.91
CA ALA A 392 9.25 -14.38 -3.82
C ALA A 392 8.04 -13.45 -3.59
N GLN A 393 7.24 -13.23 -4.63
CA GLN A 393 5.98 -12.50 -4.54
C GLN A 393 4.94 -13.27 -3.69
N ASP A 394 4.80 -14.57 -3.93
CA ASP A 394 3.99 -15.47 -3.11
C ASP A 394 4.91 -16.30 -2.21
N HIS A 395 4.73 -16.13 -0.93
CA HIS A 395 5.51 -16.79 0.12
C HIS A 395 4.64 -17.54 1.13
N THR A 396 3.38 -17.80 0.78
CA THR A 396 2.41 -18.49 1.63
C THR A 396 2.96 -19.83 2.11
N ALA A 397 3.62 -20.57 1.22
CA ALA A 397 4.23 -21.85 1.54
C ALA A 397 5.36 -21.77 2.60
N ASP A 398 6.05 -20.63 2.73
CA ASP A 398 7.08 -20.46 3.78
C ASP A 398 6.49 -20.42 5.21
N PHE A 399 5.17 -20.15 5.34
CA PHE A 399 4.49 -19.92 6.62
C PHE A 399 3.38 -20.94 6.94
N GLU A 400 3.35 -22.09 6.28
CA GLU A 400 2.36 -23.17 6.53
C GLU A 400 2.62 -23.94 7.83
N ALA A 401 3.88 -24.02 8.25
CA ALA A 401 4.26 -24.75 9.45
C ALA A 401 3.86 -23.97 10.72
N ASP A 402 3.16 -24.63 11.66
CA ASP A 402 2.81 -24.02 12.96
C ASP A 402 4.03 -23.96 13.87
N LEU A 403 4.85 -22.95 13.69
CA LEU A 403 6.09 -22.71 14.43
C LEU A 403 6.09 -21.30 15.05
N PRO A 404 6.66 -21.12 16.26
CA PRO A 404 6.93 -19.79 16.80
C PRO A 404 7.88 -19.00 15.88
N LEU A 405 7.74 -17.65 15.85
CA LEU A 405 8.59 -16.78 15.03
C LEU A 405 10.09 -17.01 15.30
N THR A 406 10.46 -17.26 16.56
CA THR A 406 11.85 -17.55 16.94
C THR A 406 12.37 -18.84 16.33
N GLU A 407 11.58 -19.90 16.34
CA GLU A 407 11.97 -21.20 15.79
C GLU A 407 12.03 -21.15 14.26
N TRP A 408 11.04 -20.50 13.64
CA TRP A 408 11.06 -20.30 12.20
C TRP A 408 12.28 -19.50 11.76
N MET A 409 12.62 -18.42 12.44
CA MET A 409 13.78 -17.59 12.12
C MET A 409 15.10 -18.33 12.36
N ALA A 410 15.17 -19.17 13.40
CA ALA A 410 16.37 -19.93 13.76
C ALA A 410 16.79 -20.95 12.68
N GLN A 411 15.87 -21.40 11.82
CA GLN A 411 16.18 -22.32 10.70
C GLN A 411 17.14 -21.69 9.67
N TRP A 412 17.17 -20.33 9.59
CA TRP A 412 17.94 -19.58 8.60
C TRP A 412 19.27 -19.06 9.12
N ARG A 413 19.62 -19.35 10.37
CA ARG A 413 20.90 -18.95 10.97
C ARG A 413 22.09 -19.65 10.28
N ARG A 414 23.20 -18.95 10.24
CA ARG A 414 24.48 -19.49 9.73
C ARG A 414 25.22 -20.23 10.85
N GLU A 415 26.16 -21.06 10.46
CA GLU A 415 27.08 -21.70 11.40
C GLU A 415 27.85 -20.63 12.22
N GLY A 416 27.73 -20.72 13.55
CA GLY A 416 28.29 -19.74 14.49
C GLY A 416 27.34 -18.67 14.98
N ASP A 417 26.13 -18.52 14.41
CA ASP A 417 25.10 -17.63 14.95
C ASP A 417 24.43 -18.28 16.17
N ASP A 418 24.21 -17.47 17.20
CA ASP A 418 23.54 -17.86 18.44
C ASP A 418 22.06 -17.43 18.49
N ASP A 419 21.35 -17.87 19.53
CA ASP A 419 19.94 -17.49 19.72
C ASP A 419 19.77 -15.98 19.97
N GLN A 420 20.83 -15.30 20.48
CA GLN A 420 20.81 -13.86 20.67
C GLN A 420 20.83 -13.12 19.34
N THR A 421 21.53 -13.64 18.33
CA THR A 421 21.53 -13.12 16.96
C THR A 421 20.13 -13.18 16.37
N VAL A 422 19.43 -14.31 16.50
CA VAL A 422 18.05 -14.49 16.03
C VAL A 422 17.11 -13.50 16.70
N ARG A 423 17.16 -13.39 18.03
CA ARG A 423 16.33 -12.44 18.78
C ARG A 423 16.65 -10.98 18.43
N SER A 424 17.92 -10.66 18.18
CA SER A 424 18.34 -9.32 17.76
C SER A 424 17.74 -8.97 16.39
N VAL A 425 17.71 -9.89 15.43
CA VAL A 425 17.09 -9.68 14.12
C VAL A 425 15.58 -9.48 14.27
N LEU A 426 14.89 -10.33 15.04
CA LEU A 426 13.46 -10.18 15.30
C LEU A 426 13.13 -8.83 15.94
N GLY A 427 13.89 -8.42 16.97
CA GLY A 427 13.70 -7.12 17.63
C GLY A 427 13.89 -5.93 16.68
N ARG A 428 14.89 -5.98 15.79
CA ARG A 428 15.10 -4.98 14.74
C ARG A 428 13.94 -4.90 13.75
N LEU A 429 13.27 -6.02 13.49
CA LEU A 429 12.10 -6.13 12.61
C LEU A 429 10.78 -5.86 13.34
N LEU A 430 10.85 -5.31 14.55
CA LEU A 430 9.71 -4.91 15.41
C LEU A 430 8.93 -6.08 16.02
N PHE A 431 9.50 -7.26 16.09
CA PHE A 431 8.94 -8.37 16.87
C PHE A 431 9.56 -8.39 18.26
N SER A 432 8.79 -8.07 19.29
CA SER A 432 9.29 -7.94 20.66
C SER A 432 8.35 -8.53 21.70
N GLY A 433 8.87 -8.80 22.89
CA GLY A 433 8.10 -9.33 24.02
C GLY A 433 7.45 -10.68 23.68
N ASP A 434 6.13 -10.79 23.92
CA ASP A 434 5.36 -12.01 23.71
C ASP A 434 5.10 -12.31 22.21
N GLU A 435 5.31 -11.34 21.32
CA GLU A 435 5.07 -11.52 19.90
C GLU A 435 5.97 -12.56 19.25
N VAL A 436 7.20 -12.70 19.74
CA VAL A 436 8.17 -13.68 19.21
C VAL A 436 7.73 -15.14 19.42
N HIS A 437 6.74 -15.36 20.27
CA HIS A 437 6.16 -16.69 20.57
C HIS A 437 4.88 -16.97 19.75
N LYS A 438 4.36 -15.99 19.01
CA LYS A 438 3.24 -16.20 18.09
C LYS A 438 3.63 -17.21 17.01
N SER A 439 2.65 -17.98 16.54
CA SER A 439 2.83 -18.83 15.36
C SER A 439 2.98 -17.99 14.09
N VAL A 440 3.83 -18.46 13.16
CA VAL A 440 3.97 -17.84 11.84
C VAL A 440 2.68 -17.89 10.99
N THR A 441 1.74 -18.76 11.34
CA THR A 441 0.46 -18.91 10.62
C THR A 441 -0.54 -17.80 10.91
N VAL A 442 -0.36 -17.03 12.01
CA VAL A 442 -1.31 -16.00 12.46
C VAL A 442 -0.82 -14.57 12.20
N ILE A 443 0.36 -14.40 11.61
CA ILE A 443 0.93 -13.08 11.32
C ILE A 443 0.37 -12.50 10.03
N SER A 444 0.26 -11.16 9.97
CA SER A 444 -0.19 -10.42 8.80
C SER A 444 0.80 -10.50 7.63
N GLY A 445 0.34 -10.23 6.39
CA GLY A 445 1.22 -10.21 5.21
C GLY A 445 2.42 -9.28 5.34
N GLY A 446 2.25 -8.09 5.94
CA GLY A 446 3.37 -7.18 6.21
C GLY A 446 4.35 -7.74 7.27
N GLU A 447 3.86 -8.46 8.28
CA GLU A 447 4.72 -9.18 9.25
C GLU A 447 5.46 -10.33 8.58
N GLN A 448 4.81 -11.07 7.67
CA GLN A 448 5.45 -12.12 6.87
C GLN A 448 6.59 -11.55 6.02
N GLY A 449 6.35 -10.41 5.33
CA GLY A 449 7.39 -9.70 4.58
C GLY A 449 8.60 -9.34 5.45
N ARG A 450 8.36 -8.80 6.66
CA ARG A 450 9.45 -8.51 7.61
C ARG A 450 10.20 -9.76 8.05
N MET A 451 9.51 -10.88 8.28
CA MET A 451 10.15 -12.17 8.60
C MET A 451 11.07 -12.65 7.48
N LEU A 452 10.64 -12.52 6.21
CA LEU A 452 11.46 -12.87 5.05
C LEU A 452 12.69 -11.97 4.92
N PHE A 453 12.58 -10.68 5.25
CA PHE A 453 13.78 -9.82 5.34
C PHE A 453 14.73 -10.32 6.42
N GLY A 454 14.23 -10.80 7.56
CA GLY A 454 15.03 -11.42 8.60
C GLY A 454 15.79 -12.66 8.12
N LYS A 455 15.12 -13.51 7.34
CA LYS A 455 15.72 -14.68 6.66
C LYS A 455 16.91 -14.23 5.79
N LEU A 456 16.70 -13.22 4.92
CA LEU A 456 17.76 -12.70 4.03
C LEU A 456 18.90 -12.04 4.80
N ILE A 457 18.61 -11.32 5.90
CA ILE A 457 19.61 -10.70 6.76
C ILE A 457 20.51 -11.76 7.40
N LEU A 458 19.95 -12.83 7.96
CA LEU A 458 20.72 -13.91 8.58
C LEU A 458 21.60 -14.64 7.57
N GLN A 459 21.10 -14.87 6.37
CA GLN A 459 21.81 -15.62 5.33
C GLN A 459 22.94 -14.82 4.66
N LYS A 460 22.98 -13.48 4.77
CA LYS A 460 24.02 -12.57 4.25
C LYS A 460 24.35 -12.81 2.78
N HIS A 461 23.33 -12.70 1.93
CA HIS A 461 23.48 -12.84 0.49
C HIS A 461 24.27 -11.68 -0.12
N ASN A 462 25.06 -11.96 -1.18
CA ASN A 462 25.75 -10.92 -1.95
C ASN A 462 25.02 -10.55 -3.25
N VAL A 463 23.97 -11.29 -3.59
CA VAL A 463 23.01 -10.95 -4.64
C VAL A 463 21.60 -11.12 -4.07
N LEU A 464 20.76 -10.12 -4.27
CA LEU A 464 19.34 -10.16 -3.89
C LEU A 464 18.48 -10.13 -5.14
N LEU A 465 17.53 -11.03 -5.19
CA LEU A 465 16.48 -11.12 -6.20
C LEU A 465 15.15 -10.87 -5.47
N MET A 466 14.43 -9.81 -5.83
CA MET A 466 13.22 -9.42 -5.12
C MET A 466 12.04 -9.24 -6.08
N ASP A 467 10.95 -9.95 -5.83
CA ASP A 467 9.73 -9.88 -6.62
C ASP A 467 8.65 -9.17 -5.84
N GLU A 468 8.33 -7.92 -6.25
CA GLU A 468 7.36 -7.02 -5.62
C GLU A 468 7.54 -6.90 -4.08
N PRO A 469 8.74 -6.55 -3.59
CA PRO A 469 9.03 -6.59 -2.15
C PRO A 469 8.28 -5.53 -1.33
N THR A 470 7.67 -4.55 -1.97
CA THR A 470 6.89 -3.47 -1.36
C THR A 470 5.44 -3.85 -1.11
N ASN A 471 4.94 -4.93 -1.76
CA ASN A 471 3.57 -5.36 -1.61
C ASN A 471 3.25 -5.76 -0.16
N HIS A 472 2.09 -5.34 0.33
CA HIS A 472 1.59 -5.58 1.69
C HIS A 472 2.41 -4.95 2.84
N LEU A 473 3.48 -4.21 2.52
CA LEU A 473 4.25 -3.48 3.53
C LEU A 473 3.59 -2.13 3.84
N ASP A 474 3.77 -1.67 5.08
CA ASP A 474 3.49 -0.29 5.44
C ASP A 474 4.57 0.68 4.94
N MET A 475 4.23 1.96 4.90
CA MET A 475 5.15 3.01 4.42
C MET A 475 6.47 3.00 5.20
N GLU A 476 6.42 2.78 6.50
CA GLU A 476 7.59 2.74 7.38
C GLU A 476 8.52 1.56 7.04
N SER A 477 7.94 0.41 6.70
CA SER A 477 8.70 -0.76 6.25
C SER A 477 9.27 -0.56 4.83
N ILE A 478 8.50 0.06 3.93
CA ILE A 478 8.97 0.40 2.57
C ILE A 478 10.15 1.38 2.64
N GLU A 479 10.05 2.46 3.41
CA GLU A 479 11.14 3.42 3.61
C GLU A 479 12.39 2.76 4.22
N SER A 480 12.20 1.89 5.20
CA SER A 480 13.30 1.15 5.84
C SER A 480 13.98 0.18 4.88
N LEU A 481 13.18 -0.53 4.06
CA LEU A 481 13.68 -1.42 3.02
C LEU A 481 14.45 -0.65 1.95
N ASN A 482 13.90 0.47 1.48
CA ASN A 482 14.52 1.32 0.48
C ASN A 482 15.88 1.83 0.95
N GLY A 483 15.94 2.40 2.16
CA GLY A 483 17.20 2.86 2.76
C GLY A 483 18.22 1.73 3.01
N ALA A 484 17.75 0.51 3.28
CA ALA A 484 18.62 -0.66 3.42
C ALA A 484 19.21 -1.10 2.08
N LEU A 485 18.38 -1.12 1.02
CA LEU A 485 18.82 -1.50 -0.32
C LEU A 485 19.67 -0.43 -1.01
N GLU A 486 19.44 0.85 -0.72
CA GLU A 486 20.31 1.94 -1.16
C GLU A 486 21.74 1.74 -0.65
N LYS A 487 21.89 1.35 0.62
CA LYS A 487 23.19 1.09 1.28
C LYS A 487 23.76 -0.30 1.01
N PHE A 488 23.00 -1.17 0.37
CA PHE A 488 23.46 -2.51 0.05
C PHE A 488 24.55 -2.50 -1.02
N ASN A 489 25.71 -3.04 -0.67
CA ASN A 489 26.89 -3.07 -1.55
C ASN A 489 26.94 -4.30 -2.47
N GLY A 490 25.93 -5.17 -2.43
CA GLY A 490 25.78 -6.33 -3.33
C GLY A 490 25.03 -5.97 -4.61
N THR A 491 24.75 -6.98 -5.40
CA THR A 491 23.96 -6.86 -6.64
C THR A 491 22.47 -7.05 -6.31
N LEU A 492 21.62 -6.21 -6.89
CA LEU A 492 20.18 -6.26 -6.71
C LEU A 492 19.47 -6.39 -8.06
N ILE A 493 18.58 -7.37 -8.19
CA ILE A 493 17.66 -7.50 -9.33
C ILE A 493 16.26 -7.56 -8.76
N PHE A 494 15.39 -6.64 -9.13
CA PHE A 494 14.07 -6.57 -8.53
C PHE A 494 12.98 -6.23 -9.53
N VAL A 495 11.79 -6.71 -9.23
CA VAL A 495 10.54 -6.32 -9.89
C VAL A 495 9.79 -5.43 -8.91
N SER A 496 9.34 -4.27 -9.33
CA SER A 496 8.45 -3.43 -8.54
C SER A 496 7.59 -2.54 -9.42
N HIS A 497 6.38 -2.25 -8.94
CA HIS A 497 5.46 -1.27 -9.51
C HIS A 497 5.50 0.07 -8.74
N ASP A 498 6.22 0.12 -7.63
CA ASP A 498 6.46 1.32 -6.86
C ASP A 498 7.49 2.20 -7.56
N ARG A 499 7.04 3.33 -8.11
CA ARG A 499 7.87 4.26 -8.90
C ARG A 499 8.98 4.88 -8.07
N GLU A 500 8.71 5.23 -6.81
CA GLU A 500 9.71 5.83 -5.93
C GLU A 500 10.79 4.82 -5.59
N PHE A 501 10.39 3.58 -5.32
CA PHE A 501 11.32 2.48 -5.06
C PHE A 501 12.20 2.17 -6.27
N VAL A 502 11.64 2.18 -7.49
CA VAL A 502 12.41 2.02 -8.73
C VAL A 502 13.34 3.21 -8.95
N SER A 503 12.85 4.45 -8.81
CA SER A 503 13.62 5.68 -9.07
C SER A 503 14.81 5.83 -8.11
N SER A 504 14.63 5.49 -6.84
CA SER A 504 15.68 5.63 -5.82
C SER A 504 16.80 4.57 -5.93
N LEU A 505 16.48 3.37 -6.43
CA LEU A 505 17.40 2.24 -6.39
C LEU A 505 18.01 1.89 -7.76
N ALA A 506 17.24 1.98 -8.84
CA ALA A 506 17.64 1.41 -10.12
C ALA A 506 18.77 2.20 -10.78
N THR A 507 19.83 1.49 -11.16
CA THR A 507 20.94 1.99 -12.00
C THR A 507 20.82 1.49 -13.43
N ARG A 508 19.91 0.54 -13.69
CA ARG A 508 19.62 -0.06 -14.97
C ARG A 508 18.18 -0.57 -15.01
N ILE A 509 17.51 -0.36 -16.11
CA ILE A 509 16.11 -0.71 -16.32
C ILE A 509 15.99 -1.78 -17.40
N ILE A 510 15.29 -2.86 -17.08
CA ILE A 510 14.86 -3.87 -18.04
C ILE A 510 13.36 -3.72 -18.22
N ASP A 511 12.95 -3.12 -19.32
CA ASP A 511 11.53 -2.93 -19.63
C ASP A 511 11.04 -4.04 -20.55
N MET A 512 10.09 -4.83 -20.04
CA MET A 512 9.44 -5.92 -20.76
C MET A 512 8.18 -5.39 -21.46
N LYS A 513 8.24 -5.24 -22.77
CA LYS A 513 7.11 -4.87 -23.65
C LYS A 513 6.74 -6.07 -24.53
N ASP A 514 5.53 -6.02 -25.13
CA ASP A 514 5.07 -7.06 -26.03
C ASP A 514 6.11 -7.41 -27.10
N ASN A 515 6.66 -8.62 -27.01
CA ASN A 515 7.69 -9.17 -27.90
C ASN A 515 9.05 -8.44 -27.94
N LYS A 516 9.32 -7.50 -27.05
CA LYS A 516 10.60 -6.78 -26.99
C LYS A 516 11.01 -6.48 -25.56
N ILE A 517 12.23 -6.83 -25.20
CA ILE A 517 12.82 -6.42 -23.92
C ILE A 517 13.81 -5.28 -24.22
N VAL A 518 13.62 -4.16 -23.55
CA VAL A 518 14.50 -2.99 -23.67
C VAL A 518 15.43 -3.00 -22.46
N ASP A 519 16.74 -2.96 -22.72
CA ASP A 519 17.79 -2.86 -21.71
C ASP A 519 18.36 -1.45 -21.73
N PHE A 520 18.11 -0.67 -20.70
CA PHE A 520 18.50 0.73 -20.57
C PHE A 520 19.45 0.90 -19.38
N LYS A 521 20.67 1.37 -19.65
CA LYS A 521 21.64 1.71 -18.61
C LYS A 521 21.46 3.17 -18.20
N GLY A 522 20.95 3.41 -17.03
CA GLY A 522 20.65 4.73 -16.48
C GLY A 522 19.60 4.66 -15.40
N SER A 523 19.26 5.81 -14.83
CA SER A 523 18.19 5.95 -13.82
C SER A 523 16.79 5.81 -14.45
N TYR A 524 15.78 5.62 -13.60
CA TYR A 524 14.39 5.54 -14.05
C TYR A 524 13.91 6.87 -14.67
N GLU A 525 14.35 8.01 -14.17
CA GLU A 525 14.01 9.33 -14.69
C GLU A 525 14.59 9.56 -16.09
N GLU A 526 15.86 9.17 -16.30
CA GLU A 526 16.50 9.21 -17.61
C GLU A 526 15.76 8.30 -18.61
N TYR A 527 15.34 7.12 -18.16
CA TYR A 527 14.54 6.20 -18.97
C TYR A 527 13.22 6.83 -19.40
N LEU A 528 12.46 7.46 -18.48
CA LEU A 528 11.20 8.13 -18.78
C LEU A 528 11.38 9.28 -19.78
N THR A 529 12.44 10.06 -19.63
CA THR A 529 12.78 11.15 -20.56
C THR A 529 13.02 10.63 -21.98
N VAL A 530 13.75 9.52 -22.13
CA VAL A 530 14.00 8.88 -23.44
C VAL A 530 12.72 8.32 -24.05
N GLN A 531 11.77 7.85 -23.22
CA GLN A 531 10.47 7.36 -23.71
C GLN A 531 9.49 8.50 -24.06
N GLY A 532 9.82 9.75 -23.76
CA GLY A 532 8.94 10.91 -24.00
C GLY A 532 7.74 10.97 -23.04
N VAL A 533 7.86 10.42 -21.84
CA VAL A 533 6.80 10.26 -20.83
C VAL A 533 7.13 11.10 -19.58
N ALA A 534 8.24 11.83 -19.55
CA ALA A 534 8.65 12.71 -18.45
C ALA A 534 8.03 14.11 -18.56
#